data_f39cd473560f37e240423a6f08eb67e3
#
_entry.id   f39cd473560f37e240423a6f08eb67e3
#
_cell.length_a   1.000
_cell.length_b   1.000
_cell.length_c   1.000
_cell.angle_alpha   90.00
_cell.angle_beta   90.00
_cell.angle_gamma   90.00
#
_symmetry.space_group_name_H-M   'P 1'
#
loop_
_entity.id
_entity.type
_entity.pdbx_description
1 polymer ?
#
loop_
_entity_poly.entity_id
_entity_poly.type
_entity_poly.pdbx_seq_one_letter_code
_entity_poly.pdbx_strand_id
1 'polypeptide(L)'
;MPAREDRSLEPPPPQGDQSLRPRVGLALSGGAARGVAHVGVLKVLLEAGVRIDCVAGTSAGALVGGAFAAGLSIAEMEAFGRGMRWRDFGRMAFSRLGIQTNARMEDFIRARFPFTRFEDLPIPFAAVATDLHTGAAVVLKDVGDIAFAIRASCAVPGWYVPVTDGEGRQLVDGGLVANVPTAAARSLGADVVIAVDVNSEGAKFLGPPQSVIGVLFQSMLVVQRTVAAHQWREADLVLTPKVGHIRWDEMARVEEFFTAGEEAARESLEKIRLLVAPPPLPTPPVDPSLSWFQRLRRRRPHAGAPRA
;
A
#
# COMPACT_ATOMS: atom_id res chain seq x y z
N MET A 1 -39.60 10.82 -17.88
CA MET A 1 -38.80 10.49 -16.67
C MET A 1 -39.24 9.13 -16.16
N PRO A 2 -38.45 8.07 -16.29
CA PRO A 2 -38.77 6.78 -15.65
C PRO A 2 -38.33 6.81 -14.20
N ALA A 3 -39.15 6.21 -13.33
CA ALA A 3 -38.95 6.08 -11.89
C ALA A 3 -37.70 5.29 -11.58
N ARG A 4 -36.94 5.72 -10.54
CA ARG A 4 -35.84 4.96 -9.95
C ARG A 4 -36.44 3.78 -9.18
N GLU A 5 -36.13 2.57 -9.61
CA GLU A 5 -36.38 1.36 -8.82
C GLU A 5 -35.51 1.41 -7.55
N ASP A 6 -36.21 1.38 -6.44
CA ASP A 6 -35.65 1.22 -5.09
C ASP A 6 -35.08 -0.20 -4.95
N ARG A 7 -33.74 -0.32 -5.14
CA ARG A 7 -33.04 -1.56 -4.77
C ARG A 7 -32.85 -1.56 -3.28
N SER A 8 -33.73 -2.21 -2.57
CA SER A 8 -33.54 -2.59 -1.17
C SER A 8 -32.25 -3.41 -1.05
N LEU A 9 -31.21 -2.77 -0.48
CA LEU A 9 -29.96 -3.41 -0.13
C LEU A 9 -30.26 -4.47 0.95
N GLU A 10 -30.08 -5.74 0.64
CA GLU A 10 -30.05 -6.78 1.66
C GLU A 10 -29.02 -6.42 2.73
N PRO A 11 -29.33 -6.57 4.01
CA PRO A 11 -28.36 -6.33 5.07
C PRO A 11 -27.17 -7.26 4.89
N PRO A 12 -25.93 -6.77 5.11
CA PRO A 12 -24.74 -7.61 5.02
C PRO A 12 -24.87 -8.79 6.01
N PRO A 13 -24.31 -9.97 5.68
CA PRO A 13 -24.36 -11.14 6.56
C PRO A 13 -23.75 -10.78 7.93
N PRO A 14 -24.22 -11.43 9.03
CA PRO A 14 -23.75 -11.11 10.38
C PRO A 14 -22.23 -11.25 10.45
N GLN A 15 -21.57 -10.15 10.78
CA GLN A 15 -20.13 -10.09 10.94
C GLN A 15 -19.80 -10.91 12.20
N GLY A 16 -19.12 -12.05 12.03
CA GLY A 16 -18.51 -12.78 13.14
C GLY A 16 -17.65 -11.85 13.99
N ASP A 17 -17.47 -12.19 15.26
CA ASP A 17 -16.73 -11.36 16.23
C ASP A 17 -15.40 -10.85 15.66
N GLN A 18 -15.39 -9.61 15.21
CA GLN A 18 -14.27 -8.95 14.53
C GLN A 18 -13.09 -8.67 15.48
N SER A 19 -13.28 -8.90 16.79
CA SER A 19 -12.29 -8.64 17.85
C SER A 19 -11.14 -9.67 17.86
N LEU A 20 -11.28 -10.80 17.16
CA LEU A 20 -10.33 -11.92 17.26
C LEU A 20 -9.35 -12.04 16.08
N ARG A 21 -9.51 -11.27 14.99
CA ARG A 21 -8.57 -11.36 13.87
C ARG A 21 -7.50 -10.27 13.96
N PRO A 22 -6.28 -10.52 13.45
CA PRO A 22 -5.26 -9.48 13.39
C PRO A 22 -5.70 -8.35 12.43
N ARG A 23 -5.32 -7.11 12.75
CA ARG A 23 -5.48 -5.96 11.85
C ARG A 23 -4.38 -6.02 10.79
N VAL A 24 -4.78 -6.06 9.53
CA VAL A 24 -3.86 -6.19 8.39
C VAL A 24 -3.54 -4.81 7.82
N GLY A 25 -2.27 -4.45 7.84
CA GLY A 25 -1.74 -3.26 7.19
C GLY A 25 -0.94 -3.60 5.93
N LEU A 26 -1.09 -2.77 4.91
CA LEU A 26 -0.24 -2.81 3.72
C LEU A 26 0.85 -1.75 3.80
N ALA A 27 2.08 -2.11 3.42
CA ALA A 27 3.19 -1.20 3.23
C ALA A 27 3.60 -1.21 1.74
N LEU A 28 3.22 -0.18 0.99
CA LEU A 28 3.41 -0.09 -0.46
C LEU A 28 4.63 0.75 -0.81
N SER A 29 5.61 0.16 -1.44
CA SER A 29 6.89 0.81 -1.77
C SER A 29 6.77 1.90 -2.85
N GLY A 30 7.74 2.81 -2.89
CA GLY A 30 8.00 3.64 -4.04
C GLY A 30 8.50 2.81 -5.24
N GLY A 31 8.37 3.38 -6.46
CA GLY A 31 8.83 2.69 -7.67
C GLY A 31 8.43 3.32 -8.99
N ALA A 32 7.95 4.57 -8.98
CA ALA A 32 7.47 5.30 -10.15
C ALA A 32 6.42 4.47 -10.93
N ALA A 33 6.56 4.26 -12.27
CA ALA A 33 5.60 3.48 -13.05
C ALA A 33 5.41 2.05 -12.54
N ARG A 34 6.47 1.43 -11.98
CA ARG A 34 6.39 0.07 -11.39
C ARG A 34 5.36 -0.04 -10.27
N GLY A 35 5.07 1.07 -9.58
CA GLY A 35 4.07 1.12 -8.52
C GLY A 35 2.66 0.74 -8.96
N VAL A 36 2.37 0.75 -10.26
CA VAL A 36 1.11 0.23 -10.82
C VAL A 36 0.90 -1.25 -10.47
N ALA A 37 1.96 -2.02 -10.24
CA ALA A 37 1.87 -3.42 -9.81
C ALA A 37 1.16 -3.59 -8.45
N HIS A 38 1.16 -2.57 -7.60
CA HIS A 38 0.39 -2.61 -6.34
C HIS A 38 -1.11 -2.83 -6.58
N VAL A 39 -1.67 -2.34 -7.70
CA VAL A 39 -3.08 -2.54 -8.04
C VAL A 39 -3.38 -4.03 -8.27
N GLY A 40 -2.48 -4.75 -8.98
CA GLY A 40 -2.61 -6.20 -9.16
C GLY A 40 -2.54 -6.98 -7.85
N VAL A 41 -1.66 -6.56 -6.92
CA VAL A 41 -1.61 -7.15 -5.57
C VAL A 41 -2.92 -6.91 -4.82
N LEU A 42 -3.42 -5.68 -4.77
CA LEU A 42 -4.68 -5.32 -4.11
C LEU A 42 -5.85 -6.14 -4.67
N LYS A 43 -5.94 -6.30 -5.98
CA LYS A 43 -6.96 -7.11 -6.66
C LYS A 43 -7.01 -8.54 -6.10
N VAL A 44 -5.88 -9.24 -6.07
CA VAL A 44 -5.82 -10.63 -5.59
C VAL A 44 -6.13 -10.72 -4.10
N LEU A 45 -5.65 -9.78 -3.28
CA LEU A 45 -5.95 -9.76 -1.85
C LEU A 45 -7.45 -9.62 -1.60
N LEU A 46 -8.13 -8.71 -2.31
CA LEU A 46 -9.58 -8.50 -2.19
C LEU A 46 -10.38 -9.69 -2.73
N GLU A 47 -10.01 -10.25 -3.88
CA GLU A 47 -10.61 -11.47 -4.44
C GLU A 47 -10.50 -12.66 -3.47
N ALA A 48 -9.42 -12.73 -2.71
CA ALA A 48 -9.19 -13.75 -1.69
C ALA A 48 -9.92 -13.48 -0.36
N GLY A 49 -10.66 -12.38 -0.27
CA GLY A 49 -11.39 -11.99 0.95
C GLY A 49 -10.48 -11.44 2.06
N VAL A 50 -9.25 -11.03 1.74
CA VAL A 50 -8.35 -10.41 2.71
C VAL A 50 -8.84 -8.99 3.01
N ARG A 51 -9.25 -8.76 4.24
CA ARG A 51 -9.61 -7.42 4.71
C ARG A 51 -8.35 -6.63 5.03
N ILE A 52 -8.22 -5.47 4.41
CA ILE A 52 -7.12 -4.53 4.65
C ILE A 52 -7.64 -3.45 5.60
N ASP A 53 -6.98 -3.28 6.74
CA ASP A 53 -7.42 -2.37 7.81
C ASP A 53 -6.71 -1.02 7.81
N CYS A 54 -5.53 -0.94 7.19
CA CYS A 54 -4.80 0.31 7.00
C CYS A 54 -3.77 0.17 5.88
N VAL A 55 -3.34 1.30 5.31
CA VAL A 55 -2.34 1.35 4.23
C VAL A 55 -1.33 2.44 4.52
N ALA A 56 -0.05 2.11 4.40
CA ALA A 56 1.04 3.09 4.32
C ALA A 56 1.70 3.02 2.95
N GLY A 57 2.02 4.16 2.36
CA GLY A 57 2.63 4.22 1.05
C GLY A 57 3.76 5.23 0.94
N THR A 58 4.72 4.94 0.07
CA THR A 58 5.79 5.86 -0.31
C THR A 58 5.74 6.10 -1.80
N SER A 59 5.83 7.36 -2.24
CA SER A 59 5.89 7.72 -3.68
C SER A 59 4.72 7.11 -4.47
N ALA A 60 4.99 6.29 -5.50
CA ALA A 60 3.96 5.59 -6.24
C ALA A 60 3.05 4.72 -5.33
N GLY A 61 3.62 4.11 -4.28
CA GLY A 61 2.84 3.39 -3.27
C GLY A 61 1.91 4.29 -2.46
N ALA A 62 2.30 5.57 -2.24
CA ALA A 62 1.40 6.54 -1.63
C ALA A 62 0.24 6.92 -2.54
N LEU A 63 0.48 7.04 -3.86
CA LEU A 63 -0.58 7.32 -4.83
C LEU A 63 -1.58 6.16 -4.92
N VAL A 64 -1.10 4.93 -5.06
CA VAL A 64 -1.95 3.73 -5.15
C VAL A 64 -2.64 3.44 -3.81
N GLY A 65 -1.91 3.51 -2.70
CA GLY A 65 -2.45 3.30 -1.36
C GLY A 65 -3.49 4.35 -0.97
N GLY A 66 -3.25 5.61 -1.31
CA GLY A 66 -4.19 6.71 -1.10
C GLY A 66 -5.46 6.56 -1.94
N ALA A 67 -5.34 6.14 -3.21
CA ALA A 67 -6.49 5.85 -4.07
C ALA A 67 -7.37 4.74 -3.48
N PHE A 68 -6.74 3.65 -3.04
CA PHE A 68 -7.43 2.54 -2.38
C PHE A 68 -8.08 2.97 -1.06
N ALA A 69 -7.34 3.68 -0.21
CA ALA A 69 -7.85 4.16 1.08
C ALA A 69 -9.00 5.16 0.93
N ALA A 70 -9.02 5.94 -0.16
CA ALA A 70 -10.10 6.82 -0.52
C ALA A 70 -11.33 6.09 -1.11
N GLY A 71 -11.28 4.77 -1.27
CA GLY A 71 -12.42 3.96 -1.68
C GLY A 71 -12.56 3.77 -3.20
N LEU A 72 -11.53 4.04 -4.01
CA LEU A 72 -11.56 3.67 -5.42
C LEU A 72 -11.60 2.15 -5.58
N SER A 73 -12.48 1.66 -6.43
CA SER A 73 -12.55 0.26 -6.82
C SER A 73 -11.32 -0.15 -7.63
N ILE A 74 -11.00 -1.44 -7.67
CA ILE A 74 -9.91 -1.97 -8.49
C ILE A 74 -10.09 -1.58 -9.97
N ALA A 75 -11.31 -1.64 -10.50
CA ALA A 75 -11.60 -1.26 -11.88
C ALA A 75 -11.29 0.23 -12.16
N GLU A 76 -11.62 1.11 -11.23
CA GLU A 76 -11.27 2.54 -11.32
C GLU A 76 -9.75 2.75 -11.23
N MET A 77 -9.07 2.03 -10.34
CA MET A 77 -7.61 2.10 -10.20
C MET A 77 -6.88 1.57 -11.44
N GLU A 78 -7.37 0.49 -12.06
CA GLU A 78 -6.86 -0.02 -13.33
C GLU A 78 -7.08 1.00 -14.46
N ALA A 79 -8.29 1.57 -14.58
CA ALA A 79 -8.59 2.61 -15.57
C ALA A 79 -7.70 3.85 -15.37
N PHE A 80 -7.46 4.22 -14.12
CA PHE A 80 -6.55 5.28 -13.71
C PHE A 80 -5.11 4.98 -14.18
N GLY A 81 -4.58 3.78 -13.91
CA GLY A 81 -3.25 3.36 -14.35
C GLY A 81 -3.10 3.40 -15.89
N ARG A 82 -4.10 2.89 -16.63
CA ARG A 82 -4.09 2.92 -18.11
C ARG A 82 -4.13 4.34 -18.69
N GLY A 83 -4.83 5.25 -18.02
CA GLY A 83 -4.98 6.65 -18.43
C GLY A 83 -3.81 7.54 -18.07
N MET A 84 -2.97 7.13 -17.13
CA MET A 84 -1.93 7.96 -16.51
C MET A 84 -0.79 8.33 -17.48
N ARG A 85 -0.36 9.57 -17.44
CA ARG A 85 0.77 10.08 -18.23
C ARG A 85 1.67 10.95 -17.36
N TRP A 86 2.97 10.95 -17.61
CA TRP A 86 3.95 11.78 -16.86
C TRP A 86 3.57 13.27 -16.81
N ARG A 87 3.02 13.82 -17.89
CA ARG A 87 2.57 15.23 -17.99
C ARG A 87 1.44 15.59 -17.02
N ASP A 88 0.73 14.59 -16.48
CA ASP A 88 -0.39 14.80 -15.56
C ASP A 88 0.12 15.16 -14.17
N PHE A 89 1.36 14.84 -13.85
CA PHE A 89 1.96 15.03 -12.53
C PHE A 89 2.87 16.25 -12.43
N GLY A 90 3.59 16.59 -13.50
CA GLY A 90 4.60 17.61 -13.48
C GLY A 90 4.47 18.68 -14.55
N ARG A 91 5.06 19.83 -14.27
CA ARG A 91 5.32 20.90 -15.25
C ARG A 91 6.69 21.49 -14.99
N MET A 92 7.32 22.02 -16.03
CA MET A 92 8.60 22.74 -15.92
C MET A 92 8.53 23.84 -14.85
N ALA A 93 9.55 23.94 -14.03
CA ALA A 93 9.68 24.96 -12.99
C ALA A 93 10.89 25.86 -13.25
N PHE A 94 10.74 27.16 -13.04
CA PHE A 94 11.86 28.09 -12.99
C PHE A 94 12.47 28.10 -11.57
N SER A 95 13.13 27.00 -11.18
CA SER A 95 13.68 26.83 -9.84
C SER A 95 15.10 26.27 -9.91
N ARG A 96 15.93 26.67 -8.94
CA ARG A 96 17.26 26.06 -8.73
C ARG A 96 17.19 24.75 -7.94
N LEU A 97 16.04 24.42 -7.35
CA LEU A 97 15.85 23.28 -6.45
C LEU A 97 15.29 22.03 -7.16
N GLY A 98 14.89 22.14 -8.42
CA GLY A 98 14.35 21.03 -9.19
C GLY A 98 13.93 21.46 -10.59
N ILE A 99 13.86 20.48 -11.51
CA ILE A 99 13.55 20.71 -12.93
C ILE A 99 12.04 20.98 -13.13
N GLN A 100 11.20 20.33 -12.32
CA GLN A 100 9.75 20.41 -12.41
C GLN A 100 9.12 20.69 -11.05
N THR A 101 7.89 21.18 -11.06
CA THR A 101 7.00 21.11 -9.90
C THR A 101 5.93 20.05 -10.12
N ASN A 102 5.62 19.27 -9.08
CA ASN A 102 4.56 18.28 -9.10
C ASN A 102 3.22 18.81 -8.56
N ALA A 103 2.99 20.13 -8.58
CA ALA A 103 1.76 20.73 -8.09
C ALA A 103 0.49 20.20 -8.81
N ARG A 104 0.59 19.85 -10.11
CA ARG A 104 -0.51 19.24 -10.85
C ARG A 104 -1.02 17.94 -10.27
N MET A 105 -0.16 17.23 -9.51
CA MET A 105 -0.56 15.98 -8.86
C MET A 105 -1.68 16.19 -7.85
N GLU A 106 -1.68 17.31 -7.13
CA GLU A 106 -2.78 17.63 -6.22
C GLU A 106 -4.09 17.81 -6.95
N ASP A 107 -4.10 18.61 -8.04
CA ASP A 107 -5.30 18.82 -8.85
C ASP A 107 -5.80 17.50 -9.46
N PHE A 108 -4.86 16.66 -9.90
CA PHE A 108 -5.14 15.35 -10.46
C PHE A 108 -5.80 14.41 -9.44
N ILE A 109 -5.32 14.41 -8.20
CA ILE A 109 -5.86 13.60 -7.08
C ILE A 109 -7.24 14.14 -6.69
N ARG A 110 -7.36 15.45 -6.44
CA ARG A 110 -8.63 16.08 -6.04
C ARG A 110 -9.76 15.90 -7.07
N ALA A 111 -9.41 15.81 -8.34
CA ALA A 111 -10.39 15.57 -9.41
C ALA A 111 -10.87 14.11 -9.49
N ARG A 112 -10.20 13.15 -8.84
CA ARG A 112 -10.45 11.72 -9.03
C ARG A 112 -10.74 10.94 -7.74
N PHE A 113 -10.25 11.41 -6.61
CA PHE A 113 -10.47 10.73 -5.33
C PHE A 113 -11.77 11.21 -4.70
N PRO A 114 -12.63 10.32 -4.21
CA PRO A 114 -13.89 10.69 -3.58
C PRO A 114 -13.69 11.40 -2.23
N PHE A 115 -12.57 11.12 -1.55
CA PHE A 115 -12.16 11.75 -0.31
C PHE A 115 -10.74 12.29 -0.45
N THR A 116 -10.50 13.50 0.07
CA THR A 116 -9.20 14.19 -0.05
C THR A 116 -8.61 14.60 1.30
N ARG A 117 -9.25 14.23 2.41
CA ARG A 117 -8.75 14.46 3.76
C ARG A 117 -8.55 13.15 4.48
N PHE A 118 -7.49 13.04 5.29
CA PHE A 118 -7.17 11.82 6.04
C PHE A 118 -8.30 11.38 6.96
N GLU A 119 -8.93 12.33 7.66
CA GLU A 119 -10.01 12.10 8.61
C GLU A 119 -11.30 11.58 8.00
N ASP A 120 -11.49 11.74 6.68
CA ASP A 120 -12.68 11.31 5.95
C ASP A 120 -12.49 9.95 5.26
N LEU A 121 -11.26 9.39 5.28
CA LEU A 121 -10.95 8.16 4.55
C LEU A 121 -11.65 6.93 5.15
N PRO A 122 -12.26 6.08 4.32
CA PRO A 122 -12.82 4.80 4.77
C PRO A 122 -11.79 3.85 5.39
N ILE A 123 -10.54 3.94 4.95
CA ILE A 123 -9.42 3.13 5.45
C ILE A 123 -8.32 4.07 5.92
N PRO A 124 -7.80 3.91 7.15
CA PRO A 124 -6.65 4.67 7.64
C PRO A 124 -5.46 4.60 6.68
N PHE A 125 -4.91 5.76 6.36
CA PHE A 125 -3.82 5.88 5.40
C PHE A 125 -2.67 6.71 5.95
N ALA A 126 -1.44 6.39 5.52
CA ALA A 126 -0.25 7.21 5.77
C ALA A 126 0.58 7.34 4.49
N ALA A 127 0.98 8.55 4.15
CA ALA A 127 2.00 8.82 3.14
C ALA A 127 3.31 9.17 3.83
N VAL A 128 4.44 8.63 3.34
CA VAL A 128 5.75 8.91 3.93
C VAL A 128 6.56 9.81 3.00
N ALA A 129 7.06 10.91 3.55
CA ALA A 129 8.01 11.82 2.92
C ALA A 129 9.31 11.87 3.72
N THR A 130 10.33 12.53 3.19
CA THR A 130 11.59 12.78 3.88
C THR A 130 11.74 14.29 4.13
N ASP A 131 12.01 14.69 5.35
CA ASP A 131 12.47 16.04 5.64
C ASP A 131 13.91 16.20 5.14
N LEU A 132 14.11 17.08 4.17
CA LEU A 132 15.40 17.25 3.52
C LEU A 132 16.45 17.85 4.46
N HIS A 133 16.03 18.59 5.49
CA HIS A 133 16.96 19.23 6.42
C HIS A 133 17.50 18.26 7.47
N THR A 134 16.60 17.43 8.03
CA THR A 134 16.96 16.51 9.12
C THR A 134 17.30 15.10 8.64
N GLY A 135 16.85 14.72 7.44
CA GLY A 135 16.90 13.34 6.95
C GLY A 135 15.88 12.41 7.63
N ALA A 136 14.97 12.93 8.43
CA ALA A 136 13.97 12.14 9.12
C ALA A 136 12.80 11.76 8.20
N ALA A 137 12.20 10.58 8.45
CA ALA A 137 10.92 10.21 7.84
C ALA A 137 9.80 11.07 8.44
N VAL A 138 8.99 11.68 7.57
CA VAL A 138 7.78 12.41 7.95
C VAL A 138 6.57 11.57 7.54
N VAL A 139 5.88 11.03 8.53
CA VAL A 139 4.66 10.24 8.33
C VAL A 139 3.46 11.18 8.36
N LEU A 140 2.88 11.43 7.19
CA LEU A 140 1.69 12.28 7.00
C LEU A 140 0.46 11.40 7.09
N LYS A 141 -0.35 11.61 8.14
CA LYS A 141 -1.52 10.77 8.46
C LYS A 141 -2.48 11.51 9.39
N ASP A 142 -3.59 10.88 9.72
CA ASP A 142 -4.60 11.25 10.70
C ASP A 142 -5.42 12.50 10.35
N VAL A 143 -4.79 13.62 9.99
CA VAL A 143 -5.45 14.90 9.70
C VAL A 143 -4.79 15.60 8.52
N GLY A 144 -5.60 16.25 7.68
CA GLY A 144 -5.10 17.12 6.61
C GLY A 144 -5.36 16.59 5.21
N ASP A 145 -4.72 17.20 4.23
CA ASP A 145 -4.93 16.97 2.80
C ASP A 145 -4.07 15.79 2.30
N ILE A 146 -4.72 14.72 1.82
CA ILE A 146 -4.02 13.56 1.26
C ILE A 146 -3.35 13.87 -0.09
N ALA A 147 -3.90 14.83 -0.86
CA ALA A 147 -3.29 15.22 -2.14
C ALA A 147 -1.94 15.90 -1.91
N PHE A 148 -1.86 16.78 -0.91
CA PHE A 148 -0.60 17.35 -0.45
C PHE A 148 0.38 16.27 0.02
N ALA A 149 -0.08 15.33 0.86
CA ALA A 149 0.75 14.27 1.43
C ALA A 149 1.33 13.34 0.35
N ILE A 150 0.50 12.91 -0.61
CA ILE A 150 0.93 12.10 -1.75
C ILE A 150 1.93 12.88 -2.62
N ARG A 151 1.64 14.16 -2.91
CA ARG A 151 2.54 15.02 -3.66
C ARG A 151 3.91 15.13 -2.98
N ALA A 152 3.95 15.36 -1.67
CA ALA A 152 5.19 15.44 -0.89
C ALA A 152 5.97 14.11 -0.94
N SER A 153 5.26 12.98 -0.77
CA SER A 153 5.82 11.64 -0.87
C SER A 153 6.37 11.30 -2.27
N CYS A 154 5.88 11.97 -3.31
CA CYS A 154 6.30 11.80 -4.72
C CYS A 154 7.28 12.88 -5.20
N ALA A 155 7.82 13.73 -4.32
CA ALA A 155 8.74 14.81 -4.71
C ALA A 155 10.17 14.29 -4.86
N VAL A 156 10.44 13.56 -5.94
CA VAL A 156 11.75 12.96 -6.25
C VAL A 156 12.83 14.04 -6.31
N PRO A 157 13.90 13.93 -5.49
CA PRO A 157 14.98 14.93 -5.42
C PRO A 157 15.63 15.21 -6.77
N GLY A 158 15.87 16.47 -7.06
CA GLY A 158 16.47 16.94 -8.31
C GLY A 158 15.49 16.95 -9.51
N TRP A 159 14.53 16.03 -9.55
CA TRP A 159 13.48 16.03 -10.56
C TRP A 159 12.34 17.01 -10.21
N TYR A 160 11.82 16.91 -8.98
CA TYR A 160 10.81 17.84 -8.49
C TYR A 160 11.39 18.82 -7.47
N VAL A 161 10.84 20.02 -7.47
CA VAL A 161 11.09 21.01 -6.41
C VAL A 161 10.56 20.44 -5.09
N PRO A 162 11.32 20.50 -3.98
CA PRO A 162 10.84 20.09 -2.67
C PRO A 162 9.52 20.76 -2.29
N VAL A 163 8.66 20.05 -1.60
CA VAL A 163 7.35 20.54 -1.15
C VAL A 163 7.51 21.14 0.24
N THR A 164 7.18 22.42 0.40
CA THR A 164 7.21 23.07 1.71
C THR A 164 5.87 22.86 2.42
N ASP A 165 5.91 22.39 3.64
CA ASP A 165 4.73 22.23 4.48
C ASP A 165 4.42 23.47 5.34
N GLY A 166 3.35 23.38 6.17
CA GLY A 166 2.92 24.45 7.05
C GLY A 166 3.91 24.81 8.17
N GLU A 167 4.87 23.93 8.46
CA GLU A 167 5.95 24.15 9.46
C GLU A 167 7.24 24.65 8.81
N GLY A 168 7.25 24.88 7.49
CA GLY A 168 8.41 25.33 6.74
C GLY A 168 9.42 24.22 6.42
N ARG A 169 9.11 22.93 6.68
CA ARG A 169 9.97 21.82 6.29
C ARG A 169 9.95 21.63 4.78
N GLN A 170 11.10 21.32 4.21
CA GLN A 170 11.24 20.96 2.80
C GLN A 170 11.15 19.44 2.66
N LEU A 171 10.01 18.96 2.17
CA LEU A 171 9.70 17.54 2.01
C LEU A 171 10.08 17.06 0.60
N VAL A 172 10.72 15.91 0.55
CA VAL A 172 11.07 15.18 -0.67
C VAL A 172 10.58 13.75 -0.57
N ASP A 173 10.74 12.97 -1.65
CA ASP A 173 10.30 11.57 -1.74
C ASP A 173 10.75 10.75 -0.53
N GLY A 174 9.80 10.02 0.05
CA GLY A 174 10.04 9.20 1.24
C GLY A 174 10.96 8.01 0.99
N GLY A 175 11.19 7.65 -0.27
CA GLY A 175 12.03 6.52 -0.65
C GLY A 175 13.50 6.66 -0.22
N LEU A 176 13.96 7.85 0.16
CA LEU A 176 15.30 8.03 0.71
C LEU A 176 15.45 7.35 2.09
N VAL A 177 14.41 7.30 2.90
CA VAL A 177 14.47 6.83 4.30
C VAL A 177 13.48 5.72 4.61
N ALA A 178 12.37 5.62 3.87
CA ALA A 178 11.31 4.65 4.10
C ALA A 178 10.67 4.20 2.77
N ASN A 179 11.47 3.55 1.90
CA ASN A 179 10.96 3.11 0.60
C ASN A 179 9.85 2.07 0.74
N VAL A 180 9.95 1.16 1.72
CA VAL A 180 8.89 0.21 2.11
C VAL A 180 8.40 0.62 3.50
N PRO A 181 7.29 1.36 3.64
CA PRO A 181 6.95 2.07 4.87
C PRO A 181 6.29 1.18 5.93
N THR A 182 6.96 0.09 6.33
CA THR A 182 6.49 -0.90 7.31
C THR A 182 6.20 -0.29 8.68
N ALA A 183 7.12 0.55 9.19
CA ALA A 183 6.93 1.25 10.45
C ALA A 183 5.71 2.19 10.42
N ALA A 184 5.44 2.84 9.28
CA ALA A 184 4.26 3.68 9.12
C ALA A 184 2.96 2.84 9.14
N ALA A 185 2.95 1.66 8.51
CA ALA A 185 1.81 0.72 8.60
C ALA A 185 1.58 0.26 10.05
N ARG A 186 2.65 -0.07 10.79
CA ARG A 186 2.55 -0.38 12.23
C ARG A 186 1.98 0.80 13.03
N SER A 187 2.39 2.03 12.73
CA SER A 187 1.90 3.23 13.43
C SER A 187 0.42 3.54 13.18
N LEU A 188 -0.20 2.92 12.18
CA LEU A 188 -1.64 2.92 11.92
C LEU A 188 -2.38 1.81 12.69
N GLY A 189 -1.67 1.02 13.48
CA GLY A 189 -2.23 -0.05 14.32
C GLY A 189 -2.35 -1.39 13.61
N ALA A 190 -1.49 -1.69 12.63
CA ALA A 190 -1.42 -3.01 12.02
C ALA A 190 -0.76 -4.04 12.95
N ASP A 191 -1.44 -5.17 13.19
CA ASP A 191 -0.89 -6.34 13.87
C ASP A 191 -0.06 -7.20 12.90
N VAL A 192 -0.49 -7.26 11.65
CA VAL A 192 0.20 -7.94 10.53
C VAL A 192 0.49 -6.95 9.44
N VAL A 193 1.74 -6.87 8.99
CA VAL A 193 2.16 -6.01 7.88
C VAL A 193 2.55 -6.84 6.67
N ILE A 194 1.81 -6.70 5.59
CA ILE A 194 2.16 -7.22 4.27
C ILE A 194 2.82 -6.09 3.49
N ALA A 195 4.10 -6.22 3.22
CA ALA A 195 4.86 -5.27 2.42
C ALA A 195 4.83 -5.66 0.94
N VAL A 196 4.78 -4.67 0.06
CA VAL A 196 4.92 -4.87 -1.39
C VAL A 196 6.08 -4.01 -1.88
N ASP A 197 7.15 -4.64 -2.37
CA ASP A 197 8.32 -3.95 -2.90
C ASP A 197 8.49 -4.18 -4.41
N VAL A 198 8.20 -3.15 -5.19
CA VAL A 198 8.33 -3.16 -6.65
C VAL A 198 9.73 -2.78 -7.15
N ASN A 199 10.66 -2.48 -6.24
CA ASN A 199 12.06 -2.13 -6.54
C ASN A 199 13.07 -3.17 -6.06
N SER A 200 12.63 -4.34 -5.61
CA SER A 200 13.49 -5.40 -5.04
C SER A 200 14.66 -5.80 -5.95
N GLU A 201 14.46 -5.81 -7.26
CA GLU A 201 15.48 -6.15 -8.25
C GLU A 201 16.43 -4.98 -8.60
N GLY A 202 16.12 -3.77 -8.13
CA GLY A 202 16.94 -2.58 -8.30
C GLY A 202 17.02 -2.04 -9.72
N ALA A 203 18.13 -1.35 -10.04
CA ALA A 203 18.35 -0.62 -11.29
C ALA A 203 19.17 -1.41 -12.35
N LYS A 204 19.18 -2.74 -12.27
CA LYS A 204 20.02 -3.59 -13.14
C LYS A 204 19.86 -3.31 -14.63
N PHE A 205 18.74 -2.77 -15.08
CA PHE A 205 18.38 -2.56 -16.47
C PHE A 205 18.53 -1.12 -16.96
N LEU A 206 18.98 -0.19 -16.11
CA LEU A 206 19.15 1.22 -16.55
C LEU A 206 20.42 1.47 -17.37
N GLY A 207 21.35 0.51 -17.34
CA GLY A 207 22.68 0.72 -17.93
C GLY A 207 23.48 1.78 -17.17
N PRO A 208 24.69 2.14 -17.63
CA PRO A 208 25.48 3.21 -17.01
C PRO A 208 24.81 4.57 -17.22
N PRO A 209 24.78 5.45 -16.18
CA PRO A 209 24.19 6.78 -16.31
C PRO A 209 25.02 7.64 -17.27
N GLN A 210 24.32 8.40 -18.14
CA GLN A 210 24.97 9.26 -19.14
C GLN A 210 24.80 10.77 -18.85
N SER A 211 24.31 11.14 -17.68
CA SER A 211 24.12 12.51 -17.25
C SER A 211 24.22 12.64 -15.73
N VAL A 212 24.48 13.85 -15.23
CA VAL A 212 24.50 14.14 -13.79
C VAL A 212 23.19 13.73 -13.13
N ILE A 213 22.05 14.03 -13.77
CA ILE A 213 20.73 13.65 -13.28
C ILE A 213 20.57 12.13 -13.24
N GLY A 214 21.07 11.42 -14.26
CA GLY A 214 21.09 9.96 -14.29
C GLY A 214 21.91 9.38 -13.14
N VAL A 215 23.07 9.96 -12.80
CA VAL A 215 23.89 9.56 -11.64
C VAL A 215 23.12 9.75 -10.36
N LEU A 216 22.51 10.91 -10.14
CA LEU A 216 21.75 11.22 -8.92
C LEU A 216 20.56 10.26 -8.78
N PHE A 217 19.85 10.01 -9.87
CA PHE A 217 18.69 9.09 -9.87
C PHE A 217 19.09 7.66 -9.54
N GLN A 218 20.16 7.15 -10.17
CA GLN A 218 20.67 5.80 -9.86
C GLN A 218 21.18 5.70 -8.42
N SER A 219 21.86 6.74 -7.92
CA SER A 219 22.31 6.80 -6.53
C SER A 219 21.12 6.71 -5.56
N MET A 220 20.02 7.43 -5.86
CA MET A 220 18.78 7.33 -5.08
C MET A 220 18.21 5.91 -5.09
N LEU A 221 18.15 5.25 -6.23
CA LEU A 221 17.68 3.86 -6.34
C LEU A 221 18.55 2.89 -5.53
N VAL A 222 19.87 3.10 -5.47
CA VAL A 222 20.78 2.32 -4.63
C VAL A 222 20.45 2.52 -3.14
N VAL A 223 20.26 3.76 -2.70
CA VAL A 223 19.87 4.09 -1.32
C VAL A 223 18.53 3.45 -0.98
N GLN A 224 17.52 3.63 -1.82
CA GLN A 224 16.18 3.06 -1.62
C GLN A 224 16.25 1.53 -1.42
N ARG A 225 17.04 0.84 -2.21
CA ARG A 225 17.22 -0.62 -2.09
C ARG A 225 17.91 -1.01 -0.79
N THR A 226 18.93 -0.28 -0.38
CA THR A 226 19.65 -0.54 0.88
C THR A 226 18.72 -0.35 2.07
N VAL A 227 17.93 0.71 2.07
CA VAL A 227 16.94 1.02 3.11
C VAL A 227 15.83 -0.05 3.14
N ALA A 228 15.29 -0.41 1.97
CA ALA A 228 14.23 -1.42 1.85
C ALA A 228 14.63 -2.77 2.48
N ALA A 229 15.89 -3.19 2.33
CA ALA A 229 16.38 -4.45 2.89
C ALA A 229 16.28 -4.50 4.43
N HIS A 230 16.37 -3.37 5.11
CA HIS A 230 16.13 -3.29 6.56
C HIS A 230 14.63 -3.32 6.88
N GLN A 231 13.82 -2.63 6.10
CA GLN A 231 12.37 -2.53 6.29
C GLN A 231 11.65 -3.85 6.04
N TRP A 232 12.18 -4.71 5.17
CA TRP A 232 11.65 -6.05 4.95
C TRP A 232 11.61 -6.89 6.24
N ARG A 233 12.57 -6.69 7.16
CA ARG A 233 12.63 -7.43 8.43
C ARG A 233 11.52 -7.06 9.40
N GLU A 234 10.88 -5.90 9.19
CA GLU A 234 9.77 -5.41 10.01
C GLU A 234 8.41 -5.85 9.47
N ALA A 235 8.38 -6.41 8.25
CA ALA A 235 7.18 -6.98 7.65
C ALA A 235 7.01 -8.45 8.02
N ASP A 236 5.77 -8.90 8.18
CA ASP A 236 5.44 -10.31 8.39
C ASP A 236 5.50 -11.10 7.07
N LEU A 237 5.25 -10.41 5.94
CA LEU A 237 5.39 -10.97 4.60
C LEU A 237 5.80 -9.86 3.63
N VAL A 238 6.70 -10.18 2.71
CA VAL A 238 7.11 -9.29 1.61
C VAL A 238 6.71 -9.92 0.27
N LEU A 239 5.95 -9.17 -0.52
CA LEU A 239 5.61 -9.49 -1.89
C LEU A 239 6.50 -8.70 -2.84
N THR A 240 7.10 -9.37 -3.81
CA THR A 240 8.04 -8.75 -4.75
C THR A 240 7.60 -9.01 -6.19
N PRO A 241 6.71 -8.16 -6.75
CA PRO A 241 6.33 -8.24 -8.15
C PRO A 241 7.56 -8.21 -9.08
N LYS A 242 7.66 -9.13 -10.03
CA LYS A 242 8.80 -9.28 -10.94
C LYS A 242 8.74 -8.24 -12.06
N VAL A 243 9.02 -6.98 -11.73
CA VAL A 243 8.95 -5.83 -12.65
C VAL A 243 10.31 -5.18 -12.92
N GLY A 244 11.40 -5.78 -12.46
CA GLY A 244 12.76 -5.24 -12.60
C GLY A 244 13.23 -5.10 -14.03
N HIS A 245 12.68 -5.90 -14.98
CA HIS A 245 12.96 -5.83 -16.41
C HIS A 245 12.27 -4.67 -17.12
N ILE A 246 11.35 -3.95 -16.46
CA ILE A 246 10.63 -2.80 -16.99
C ILE A 246 11.24 -1.54 -16.39
N ARG A 247 11.47 -0.53 -17.20
CA ARG A 247 12.01 0.74 -16.73
C ARG A 247 10.97 1.47 -15.87
N TRP A 248 11.45 2.25 -14.92
CA TRP A 248 10.64 3.03 -13.99
C TRP A 248 9.75 4.10 -14.67
N ASP A 249 10.07 4.47 -15.94
CA ASP A 249 9.37 5.49 -16.72
C ASP A 249 8.47 4.91 -17.84
N GLU A 250 8.41 3.59 -18.02
CA GLU A 250 7.64 2.91 -19.07
C GLU A 250 6.16 2.70 -18.67
N MET A 251 5.40 3.78 -18.59
CA MET A 251 3.95 3.72 -18.28
C MET A 251 3.12 2.98 -19.33
N ALA A 252 3.62 2.80 -20.55
CA ALA A 252 2.91 2.09 -21.59
C ALA A 252 2.75 0.57 -21.31
N ARG A 253 3.58 0.00 -20.40
CA ARG A 253 3.56 -1.42 -20.05
C ARG A 253 2.65 -1.72 -18.84
N VAL A 254 1.59 -0.98 -18.69
CA VAL A 254 0.69 -1.03 -17.54
C VAL A 254 0.12 -2.42 -17.27
N GLU A 255 -0.24 -3.19 -18.30
CA GLU A 255 -0.81 -4.54 -18.16
C GLU A 255 0.21 -5.54 -17.60
N GLU A 256 1.48 -5.38 -17.92
CA GLU A 256 2.55 -6.21 -17.36
C GLU A 256 2.74 -5.93 -15.87
N PHE A 257 2.59 -4.67 -15.44
CA PHE A 257 2.63 -4.33 -14.03
C PHE A 257 1.46 -4.96 -13.26
N PHE A 258 0.24 -4.88 -13.79
CA PHE A 258 -0.92 -5.51 -13.16
C PHE A 258 -0.70 -7.01 -13.01
N THR A 259 -0.31 -7.69 -14.11
CA THR A 259 -0.04 -9.13 -14.12
C THR A 259 1.02 -9.53 -13.10
N ALA A 260 2.16 -8.81 -13.07
CA ALA A 260 3.23 -9.11 -12.13
C ALA A 260 2.80 -8.94 -10.66
N GLY A 261 1.95 -7.94 -10.39
CA GLY A 261 1.37 -7.75 -9.06
C GLY A 261 0.45 -8.91 -8.66
N GLU A 262 -0.44 -9.32 -9.58
CA GLU A 262 -1.34 -10.44 -9.36
C GLU A 262 -0.58 -11.76 -9.12
N GLU A 263 0.45 -12.04 -9.92
CA GLU A 263 1.28 -13.24 -9.78
C GLU A 263 1.97 -13.29 -8.41
N ALA A 264 2.61 -12.18 -8.00
CA ALA A 264 3.30 -12.11 -6.70
C ALA A 264 2.36 -12.37 -5.53
N ALA A 265 1.13 -11.85 -5.59
CA ALA A 265 0.13 -12.06 -4.56
C ALA A 265 -0.40 -13.51 -4.58
N ARG A 266 -0.68 -14.09 -5.76
CA ARG A 266 -1.14 -15.49 -5.90
C ARG A 266 -0.08 -16.48 -5.43
N GLU A 267 1.20 -16.28 -5.77
CA GLU A 267 2.31 -17.12 -5.29
C GLU A 267 2.40 -17.16 -3.76
N SER A 268 1.94 -16.12 -3.07
CA SER A 268 2.01 -15.99 -1.62
C SER A 268 0.68 -16.22 -0.89
N LEU A 269 -0.40 -16.55 -1.61
CA LEU A 269 -1.76 -16.52 -1.07
C LEU A 269 -1.97 -17.46 0.13
N GLU A 270 -1.37 -18.64 0.13
CA GLU A 270 -1.40 -19.58 1.26
C GLU A 270 -0.77 -18.97 2.53
N LYS A 271 0.39 -18.32 2.38
CA LYS A 271 1.06 -17.65 3.50
C LYS A 271 0.22 -16.48 4.02
N ILE A 272 -0.39 -15.72 3.11
CA ILE A 272 -1.27 -14.60 3.47
C ILE A 272 -2.43 -15.11 4.30
N ARG A 273 -3.13 -16.16 3.84
CA ARG A 273 -4.27 -16.75 4.56
C ARG A 273 -3.91 -17.19 5.97
N LEU A 274 -2.73 -17.80 6.15
CA LEU A 274 -2.25 -18.22 7.47
C LEU A 274 -1.97 -17.02 8.39
N LEU A 275 -1.40 -15.94 7.86
CA LEU A 275 -1.07 -14.74 8.63
C LEU A 275 -2.32 -13.96 9.08
N VAL A 276 -3.35 -13.91 8.25
CA VAL A 276 -4.57 -13.12 8.52
C VAL A 276 -5.66 -13.94 9.21
N ALA A 277 -5.45 -15.24 9.39
CA ALA A 277 -6.40 -16.11 10.09
C ALA A 277 -6.53 -15.67 11.56
N PRO A 278 -7.74 -15.74 12.13
CA PRO A 278 -7.90 -15.52 13.56
C PRO A 278 -7.08 -16.56 14.34
N PRO A 279 -6.49 -16.16 15.48
CA PRO A 279 -5.77 -17.11 16.32
C PRO A 279 -6.69 -18.27 16.72
N PRO A 280 -6.15 -19.49 16.87
CA PRO A 280 -6.96 -20.61 17.32
C PRO A 280 -7.58 -20.26 18.68
N LEU A 281 -8.86 -20.54 18.82
CA LEU A 281 -9.56 -20.33 20.09
C LEU A 281 -8.76 -21.03 21.21
N PRO A 282 -8.57 -20.36 22.38
CA PRO A 282 -7.90 -20.98 23.49
C PRO A 282 -8.60 -22.28 23.83
N THR A 283 -7.85 -23.39 23.85
CA THR A 283 -8.38 -24.65 24.31
C THR A 283 -8.87 -24.47 25.74
N PRO A 284 -10.11 -24.81 26.05
CA PRO A 284 -10.63 -24.66 27.40
C PRO A 284 -9.68 -25.40 28.36
N PRO A 285 -9.38 -24.82 29.53
CA PRO A 285 -8.48 -25.43 30.50
C PRO A 285 -8.91 -26.85 30.76
N VAL A 286 -7.97 -27.78 30.64
CA VAL A 286 -8.23 -29.19 30.92
C VAL A 286 -8.46 -29.29 32.41
N ASP A 287 -9.72 -29.54 32.82
CA ASP A 287 -10.07 -29.74 34.22
C ASP A 287 -9.24 -30.92 34.75
N PRO A 288 -8.30 -30.70 35.69
CA PRO A 288 -7.44 -31.74 36.19
C PRO A 288 -8.21 -32.81 37.01
N SER A 289 -9.42 -32.50 37.45
CA SER A 289 -10.28 -33.42 38.22
C SER A 289 -11.01 -34.44 37.34
N LEU A 290 -11.07 -34.22 36.01
CA LEU A 290 -11.72 -35.17 35.10
C LEU A 290 -10.81 -36.36 34.78
N SER A 291 -11.33 -37.57 35.01
CA SER A 291 -10.67 -38.81 34.56
C SER A 291 -10.53 -38.81 33.03
N TRP A 292 -9.51 -39.52 32.51
CA TRP A 292 -9.28 -39.57 31.07
C TRP A 292 -10.48 -40.13 30.26
N PHE A 293 -11.32 -40.98 30.84
CA PHE A 293 -12.55 -41.48 30.25
C PHE A 293 -13.61 -40.35 30.10
N GLN A 294 -13.71 -39.44 31.04
CA GLN A 294 -14.65 -38.31 30.98
C GLN A 294 -14.18 -37.28 29.93
N ARG A 295 -12.86 -37.13 29.72
CA ARG A 295 -12.27 -36.30 28.67
C ARG A 295 -12.58 -36.79 27.27
N LEU A 296 -12.57 -38.09 27.03
CA LEU A 296 -12.94 -38.74 25.77
C LEU A 296 -14.41 -38.56 25.40
N ARG A 297 -15.33 -38.59 26.37
CA ARG A 297 -16.78 -38.39 26.13
C ARG A 297 -17.12 -36.97 25.67
N ARG A 298 -16.44 -35.94 26.13
CA ARG A 298 -16.63 -34.55 25.70
C ARG A 298 -16.13 -34.24 24.29
N ARG A 299 -15.28 -35.05 23.70
CA ARG A 299 -14.78 -34.89 22.34
C ARG A 299 -15.68 -35.49 21.23
N ARG A 300 -16.80 -36.13 21.57
CA ARG A 300 -17.75 -36.60 20.56
C ARG A 300 -18.70 -35.45 20.19
N PRO A 301 -18.71 -34.98 18.93
CA PRO A 301 -19.75 -34.06 18.48
C PRO A 301 -21.11 -34.74 18.66
N HIS A 302 -22.13 -34.02 19.15
CA HIS A 302 -23.49 -34.44 19.20
C HIS A 302 -23.94 -34.88 17.80
N ALA A 303 -24.01 -36.18 17.55
CA ALA A 303 -24.74 -36.72 16.41
C ALA A 303 -26.21 -36.38 16.64
N GLY A 304 -26.79 -35.61 15.71
CA GLY A 304 -28.19 -35.18 15.80
C GLY A 304 -29.13 -36.33 15.96
N ALA A 305 -30.10 -36.18 16.87
CA ALA A 305 -31.20 -37.09 17.05
C ALA A 305 -32.08 -37.09 15.78
N PRO A 306 -32.59 -38.26 15.31
CA PRO A 306 -33.53 -38.30 14.21
C PRO A 306 -34.85 -37.66 14.65
N ARG A 307 -35.40 -36.77 13.83
CA ARG A 307 -36.78 -36.28 13.98
C ARG A 307 -37.71 -37.39 13.56
N ALA A 308 -38.61 -37.74 14.47
CA ALA A 308 -39.83 -38.50 14.18
C ALA A 308 -40.89 -37.55 13.58
#